data_b5d39e395cfd086ca80e3e5b9d392a5b
#
_entry.id   b5d39e395cfd086ca80e3e5b9d392a5b
#
_cell.length_a   1.000
_cell.length_b   1.000
_cell.length_c   1.000
_cell.angle_alpha   90.00
_cell.angle_beta   90.00
_cell.angle_gamma   90.00
#
_symmetry.space_group_name_H-M   'P 1'
#
loop_
_entity.id
_entity.type
_entity.pdbx_description
1 polymer ?
#
loop_
_entity_poly.entity_id
_entity_poly.type
_entity_poly.pdbx_seq_one_letter_code
_entity_poly.pdbx_strand_id
1 'polypeptide(L)'
;MKQGYLYTVVFVLVAAVLFTAILATAQTVLHPRIAANQANAEKAAILYVFGIAPDDFDLESLFEQYVSTTQVNGLEVYIYADQAGVKNYAVPFTGAGLWGSIHGYLAVSADLTEITGLEFTKQSETPGLGSRIDEAWYKEQFRGIKIADAVPVFADQSGTALVDAVTGATSSSNAVLQIVTETIEKRVSQLEVLLP
;
A
#
# COMPACT_ATOMS: atom_id res chain seq x y z
N MET A 1 24.94 -50.05 -18.18
CA MET A 1 24.53 -49.08 -17.14
C MET A 1 25.05 -47.64 -17.32
N LYS A 2 26.17 -47.38 -17.98
CA LYS A 2 26.71 -46.02 -18.17
C LYS A 2 25.93 -45.13 -19.17
N GLN A 3 25.20 -45.72 -20.13
CA GLN A 3 24.42 -44.95 -21.11
C GLN A 3 23.16 -44.29 -20.52
N GLY A 4 22.57 -44.79 -19.44
CA GLY A 4 21.41 -44.19 -18.79
C GLY A 4 21.70 -42.87 -18.11
N TYR A 5 22.85 -42.71 -17.47
CA TYR A 5 23.24 -41.48 -16.81
C TYR A 5 23.49 -40.31 -17.80
N LEU A 6 24.17 -40.63 -18.91
CA LEU A 6 24.43 -39.60 -19.93
C LEU A 6 23.10 -39.08 -20.57
N TYR A 7 22.20 -40.01 -20.89
CA TYR A 7 20.86 -39.67 -21.38
C TYR A 7 20.10 -38.78 -20.40
N THR A 8 20.08 -39.16 -19.12
CA THR A 8 19.41 -38.40 -18.08
C THR A 8 19.99 -36.98 -17.95
N VAL A 9 21.32 -36.84 -17.95
CA VAL A 9 21.99 -35.54 -17.87
C VAL A 9 21.65 -34.68 -19.08
N VAL A 10 21.72 -35.23 -20.30
CA VAL A 10 21.38 -34.49 -21.52
C VAL A 10 19.91 -34.10 -21.53
N PHE A 11 19.01 -35.01 -21.14
CA PHE A 11 17.58 -34.72 -21.05
C PHE A 11 17.30 -33.55 -20.07
N VAL A 12 17.88 -33.59 -18.86
CA VAL A 12 17.70 -32.51 -17.85
C VAL A 12 18.26 -31.20 -18.35
N LEU A 13 19.43 -31.19 -19.00
CA LEU A 13 20.00 -30.00 -19.60
C LEU A 13 19.10 -29.38 -20.68
N VAL A 14 18.61 -30.19 -21.61
CA VAL A 14 17.70 -29.73 -22.67
C VAL A 14 16.40 -29.19 -22.07
N ALA A 15 15.82 -29.90 -21.10
CA ALA A 15 14.62 -29.47 -20.41
C ALA A 15 14.86 -28.13 -19.65
N ALA A 16 15.98 -28.01 -18.92
CA ALA A 16 16.33 -26.77 -18.23
C ALA A 16 16.48 -25.59 -19.18
N VAL A 17 17.18 -25.76 -20.31
CA VAL A 17 17.33 -24.70 -21.33
C VAL A 17 15.97 -24.31 -21.90
N LEU A 18 15.13 -25.28 -22.23
CA LEU A 18 13.80 -25.03 -22.79
C LEU A 18 12.92 -24.25 -21.81
N PHE A 19 12.82 -24.69 -20.55
CA PHE A 19 12.04 -24.00 -19.54
C PHE A 19 12.59 -22.60 -19.22
N THR A 20 13.91 -22.45 -19.16
CA THR A 20 14.54 -21.15 -18.95
C THR A 20 14.22 -20.20 -20.11
N ALA A 21 14.29 -20.66 -21.34
CA ALA A 21 13.97 -19.84 -22.51
C ALA A 21 12.49 -19.39 -22.52
N ILE A 22 11.56 -20.30 -22.16
CA ILE A 22 10.13 -19.98 -22.05
C ILE A 22 9.90 -18.94 -20.96
N LEU A 23 10.47 -19.15 -19.76
CA LEU A 23 10.31 -18.21 -18.62
C LEU A 23 10.93 -16.85 -18.91
N ALA A 24 12.14 -16.83 -19.50
CA ALA A 24 12.80 -15.56 -19.86
C ALA A 24 12.01 -14.77 -20.90
N THR A 25 11.46 -15.46 -21.91
CA THR A 25 10.61 -14.83 -22.91
C THR A 25 9.33 -14.28 -22.29
N ALA A 26 8.65 -15.08 -21.49
CA ALA A 26 7.44 -14.64 -20.80
C ALA A 26 7.71 -13.42 -19.89
N GLN A 27 8.78 -13.44 -19.12
CA GLN A 27 9.18 -12.32 -18.27
C GLN A 27 9.45 -11.05 -19.08
N THR A 28 10.22 -11.16 -20.18
CA THR A 28 10.56 -9.99 -21.00
C THR A 28 9.32 -9.36 -21.65
N VAL A 29 8.37 -10.18 -22.12
CA VAL A 29 7.13 -9.69 -22.77
C VAL A 29 6.14 -9.12 -21.75
N LEU A 30 6.03 -9.74 -20.55
CA LEU A 30 5.03 -9.34 -19.56
C LEU A 30 5.52 -8.22 -18.63
N HIS A 31 6.82 -8.10 -18.40
CA HIS A 31 7.39 -7.12 -17.48
C HIS A 31 6.90 -5.68 -17.72
N PRO A 32 6.88 -5.13 -18.95
CA PRO A 32 6.40 -3.75 -19.17
C PRO A 32 4.91 -3.58 -18.85
N ARG A 33 4.09 -4.62 -19.08
CA ARG A 33 2.67 -4.58 -18.72
C ARG A 33 2.46 -4.64 -17.21
N ILE A 34 3.24 -5.47 -16.52
CA ILE A 34 3.21 -5.57 -15.05
C ILE A 34 3.62 -4.23 -14.44
N ALA A 35 4.70 -3.62 -14.93
CA ALA A 35 5.15 -2.32 -14.45
C ALA A 35 4.11 -1.21 -14.66
N ALA A 36 3.46 -1.17 -15.84
CA ALA A 36 2.40 -0.21 -16.11
C ALA A 36 1.18 -0.42 -15.19
N ASN A 37 0.76 -1.67 -14.99
CA ASN A 37 -0.35 -1.98 -14.09
C ASN A 37 -0.03 -1.62 -12.63
N GLN A 38 1.22 -1.84 -12.18
CA GLN A 38 1.65 -1.44 -10.85
C GLN A 38 1.63 0.08 -10.68
N ALA A 39 2.16 0.84 -11.65
CA ALA A 39 2.11 2.30 -11.61
C ALA A 39 0.68 2.84 -11.57
N ASN A 40 -0.24 2.24 -12.34
CA ASN A 40 -1.64 2.61 -12.32
C ASN A 40 -2.30 2.26 -10.97
N ALA A 41 -1.99 1.11 -10.39
CA ALA A 41 -2.49 0.72 -9.07
C ALA A 41 -2.00 1.66 -7.96
N GLU A 42 -0.75 2.11 -8.02
CA GLU A 42 -0.20 3.11 -7.09
C GLU A 42 -0.92 4.45 -7.21
N LYS A 43 -1.13 4.96 -8.43
CA LYS A 43 -1.88 6.21 -8.66
C LYS A 43 -3.32 6.10 -8.17
N ALA A 44 -3.99 4.97 -8.45
CA ALA A 44 -5.35 4.71 -7.97
C ALA A 44 -5.41 4.68 -6.44
N ALA A 45 -4.44 4.04 -5.79
CA ALA A 45 -4.35 3.99 -4.34
C ALA A 45 -4.17 5.39 -3.72
N ILE A 46 -3.32 6.23 -4.33
CA ILE A 46 -3.09 7.61 -3.87
C ILE A 46 -4.36 8.45 -4.03
N LEU A 47 -5.06 8.33 -5.15
CA LEU A 47 -6.34 9.03 -5.35
C LEU A 47 -7.40 8.56 -4.35
N TYR A 48 -7.47 7.25 -4.11
CA TYR A 48 -8.42 6.67 -3.15
C TYR A 48 -8.22 7.21 -1.73
N VAL A 49 -6.98 7.30 -1.24
CA VAL A 49 -6.73 7.82 0.12
C VAL A 49 -7.10 9.29 0.26
N PHE A 50 -7.10 10.06 -0.85
CA PHE A 50 -7.59 11.43 -0.89
C PHE A 50 -9.11 11.54 -1.07
N GLY A 51 -9.82 10.40 -1.20
CA GLY A 51 -11.27 10.38 -1.39
C GLY A 51 -11.69 10.67 -2.82
N ILE A 52 -10.78 10.60 -3.78
CA ILE A 52 -11.06 10.75 -5.20
C ILE A 52 -11.30 9.36 -5.78
N ALA A 53 -12.52 9.11 -6.28
CA ALA A 53 -12.83 7.87 -6.99
C ALA A 53 -12.43 8.02 -8.45
N PRO A 54 -11.35 7.37 -8.93
CA PRO A 54 -11.01 7.42 -10.33
C PRO A 54 -11.97 6.54 -11.13
N ASP A 55 -12.55 7.10 -12.18
CA ASP A 55 -13.08 6.28 -13.27
C ASP A 55 -11.90 5.73 -14.05
N ASP A 56 -11.94 4.45 -14.44
CA ASP A 56 -10.83 3.72 -15.08
C ASP A 56 -10.24 4.39 -16.34
N PHE A 57 -10.97 5.32 -16.94
CA PHE A 57 -10.60 5.99 -18.19
C PHE A 57 -9.78 7.28 -18.02
N ASP A 58 -9.65 7.81 -16.82
CA ASP A 58 -9.07 9.15 -16.61
C ASP A 58 -8.06 9.23 -15.45
N LEU A 59 -7.52 8.08 -15.02
CA LEU A 59 -6.63 7.96 -13.87
C LEU A 59 -5.41 8.91 -13.94
N GLU A 60 -4.79 8.99 -15.12
CA GLU A 60 -3.59 9.81 -15.32
C GLU A 60 -3.90 11.29 -15.19
N SER A 61 -4.96 11.77 -15.89
CA SER A 61 -5.33 13.19 -15.84
C SER A 61 -5.83 13.61 -14.47
N LEU A 62 -6.58 12.76 -13.75
CA LEU A 62 -6.98 13.03 -12.36
C LEU A 62 -5.76 13.12 -11.44
N PHE A 63 -4.81 12.20 -11.59
CA PHE A 63 -3.61 12.24 -10.79
C PHE A 63 -2.78 13.51 -11.05
N GLU A 64 -2.53 13.86 -12.31
CA GLU A 64 -1.80 15.08 -12.68
C GLU A 64 -2.53 16.37 -12.26
N GLN A 65 -3.86 16.36 -12.28
CA GLN A 65 -4.66 17.52 -11.93
C GLN A 65 -4.68 17.79 -10.42
N TYR A 66 -4.76 16.75 -9.58
CA TYR A 66 -5.03 16.89 -8.15
C TYR A 66 -3.86 16.55 -7.24
N VAL A 67 -2.86 15.81 -7.73
CA VAL A 67 -1.76 15.32 -6.90
C VAL A 67 -0.45 15.95 -7.34
N SER A 68 0.22 16.58 -6.40
CA SER A 68 1.62 16.98 -6.57
C SER A 68 2.53 16.15 -5.67
N THR A 69 3.74 15.89 -6.12
CA THR A 69 4.71 15.08 -5.39
C THR A 69 5.87 15.94 -4.92
N THR A 70 6.29 15.76 -3.68
CA THR A 70 7.49 16.40 -3.11
C THR A 70 8.31 15.40 -2.31
N GLN A 71 9.53 15.77 -1.94
CA GLN A 71 10.37 14.96 -1.05
C GLN A 71 10.68 15.70 0.23
N VAL A 72 10.47 15.04 1.36
CA VAL A 72 10.80 15.53 2.69
C VAL A 72 11.75 14.53 3.36
N ASN A 73 12.98 14.95 3.61
CA ASN A 73 14.03 14.10 4.20
C ASN A 73 14.24 12.75 3.48
N GLY A 74 14.05 12.73 2.13
CA GLY A 74 14.14 11.51 1.33
C GLY A 74 12.86 10.65 1.32
N LEU A 75 11.81 11.06 2.01
CA LEU A 75 10.48 10.49 1.95
C LEU A 75 9.69 11.13 0.81
N GLU A 76 9.14 10.32 -0.08
CA GLU A 76 8.21 10.79 -1.11
C GLU A 76 6.86 11.08 -0.47
N VAL A 77 6.35 12.29 -0.70
CA VAL A 77 5.09 12.79 -0.13
C VAL A 77 4.19 13.26 -1.26
N TYR A 78 2.98 12.75 -1.27
CA TYR A 78 1.94 13.16 -2.21
C TYR A 78 1.05 14.18 -1.54
N ILE A 79 0.75 15.26 -2.26
CA ILE A 79 0.00 16.40 -1.74
C ILE A 79 -1.24 16.58 -2.60
N TYR A 80 -2.40 16.52 -1.96
CA TYR A 80 -3.67 16.90 -2.57
C TYR A 80 -4.00 18.35 -2.17
N ALA A 81 -4.29 19.18 -3.16
CA ALA A 81 -4.80 20.52 -2.95
C ALA A 81 -6.17 20.64 -3.62
N ASP A 82 -7.18 21.00 -2.85
CA ASP A 82 -8.50 21.28 -3.38
C ASP A 82 -8.60 22.75 -3.87
N GLN A 83 -9.78 23.10 -4.41
CA GLN A 83 -10.04 24.48 -4.89
C GLN A 83 -10.01 25.53 -3.76
N ALA A 84 -10.15 25.12 -2.52
CA ALA A 84 -10.08 26.00 -1.34
C ALA A 84 -8.64 26.13 -0.80
N GLY A 85 -7.66 25.40 -1.38
CA GLY A 85 -6.26 25.41 -0.97
C GLY A 85 -5.96 24.51 0.23
N VAL A 86 -6.94 23.73 0.71
CA VAL A 86 -6.73 22.73 1.76
C VAL A 86 -5.84 21.64 1.18
N LYS A 87 -4.80 21.28 1.92
CA LYS A 87 -3.85 20.24 1.51
C LYS A 87 -3.98 19.05 2.44
N ASN A 88 -4.16 17.89 1.83
CA ASN A 88 -3.97 16.61 2.51
C ASN A 88 -2.65 16.02 2.05
N TYR A 89 -1.99 15.29 2.93
CA TYR A 89 -0.72 14.64 2.63
C TYR A 89 -0.90 13.14 2.63
N ALA A 90 -0.29 12.44 1.69
CA ALA A 90 -0.20 10.99 1.71
C ALA A 90 1.26 10.54 1.68
N VAL A 91 1.57 9.53 2.48
CA VAL A 91 2.90 8.92 2.56
C VAL A 91 2.81 7.43 2.30
N PRO A 92 3.78 6.85 1.59
CA PRO A 92 3.85 5.40 1.44
C PRO A 92 4.17 4.76 2.79
N PHE A 93 3.71 3.55 3.01
CA PHE A 93 4.12 2.74 4.15
C PHE A 93 4.50 1.33 3.72
N THR A 94 5.32 0.69 4.56
CA THR A 94 5.66 -0.72 4.47
C THR A 94 5.87 -1.23 5.88
N GLY A 95 5.23 -2.33 6.21
CA GLY A 95 5.41 -2.98 7.49
C GLY A 95 5.21 -4.48 7.42
N ALA A 96 5.49 -5.18 8.52
CA ALA A 96 5.35 -6.62 8.61
C ALA A 96 3.90 -6.99 8.91
N GLY A 97 3.27 -7.76 8.01
CA GLY A 97 2.03 -8.47 8.30
C GLY A 97 2.31 -9.82 8.98
N LEU A 98 1.29 -10.69 9.03
CA LEU A 98 1.43 -12.03 9.60
C LEU A 98 2.23 -12.96 8.68
N TRP A 99 2.03 -12.88 7.37
CA TRP A 99 2.62 -13.77 6.37
C TRP A 99 3.59 -13.09 5.42
N GLY A 100 3.61 -11.78 5.38
CA GLY A 100 4.49 -11.03 4.50
C GLY A 100 4.43 -9.54 4.75
N SER A 101 5.13 -8.77 3.93
CA SER A 101 5.06 -7.32 4.02
C SER A 101 3.74 -6.80 3.48
N ILE A 102 3.17 -5.82 4.17
CA ILE A 102 2.01 -5.03 3.75
C ILE A 102 2.53 -3.67 3.29
N HIS A 103 2.16 -3.26 2.10
CA HIS A 103 2.53 -1.98 1.50
C HIS A 103 1.26 -1.18 1.18
N GLY A 104 1.35 0.13 1.24
CA GLY A 104 0.23 1.00 0.90
C GLY A 104 0.52 2.47 1.11
N TYR A 105 -0.54 3.25 1.15
CA TYR A 105 -0.50 4.69 1.38
C TYR A 105 -1.43 5.09 2.54
N LEU A 106 -0.93 5.98 3.38
CA LEU A 106 -1.67 6.59 4.47
C LEU A 106 -1.81 8.08 4.18
N ALA A 107 -3.03 8.59 4.16
CA ALA A 107 -3.29 10.02 4.03
C ALA A 107 -3.71 10.62 5.36
N VAL A 108 -3.28 11.86 5.58
CA VAL A 108 -3.57 12.67 6.75
C VAL A 108 -4.06 14.06 6.34
N SER A 109 -4.81 14.71 7.23
CA SER A 109 -5.30 16.08 7.04
C SER A 109 -4.15 17.09 6.94
N ALA A 110 -4.45 18.28 6.42
CA ALA A 110 -3.49 19.36 6.24
C ALA A 110 -2.76 19.77 7.54
N ASP A 111 -3.44 19.65 8.67
CA ASP A 111 -2.92 19.96 10.01
C ASP A 111 -2.31 18.75 10.72
N LEU A 112 -2.22 17.60 10.06
CA LEU A 112 -1.67 16.34 10.56
C LEU A 112 -2.42 15.75 11.78
N THR A 113 -3.67 16.16 12.02
CA THR A 113 -4.44 15.79 13.21
C THR A 113 -5.39 14.61 13.00
N GLU A 114 -5.57 14.18 11.75
CA GLU A 114 -6.56 13.15 11.41
C GLU A 114 -6.10 12.30 10.24
N ILE A 115 -6.38 10.99 10.30
CA ILE A 115 -6.22 10.09 9.16
C ILE A 115 -7.38 10.34 8.19
N THR A 116 -7.07 10.65 6.94
CA THR A 116 -8.07 10.91 5.90
C THR A 116 -8.24 9.74 4.93
N GLY A 117 -7.35 8.76 4.95
CA GLY A 117 -7.47 7.56 4.12
C GLY A 117 -6.37 6.55 4.33
N LEU A 118 -6.69 5.29 4.07
CA LEU A 118 -5.76 4.17 4.08
C LEU A 118 -6.03 3.29 2.86
N GLU A 119 -5.00 2.90 2.13
CA GLU A 119 -5.10 1.98 1.00
C GLU A 119 -3.89 1.06 0.95
N PHE A 120 -4.13 -0.20 0.59
CA PHE A 120 -3.08 -1.21 0.42
C PHE A 120 -2.80 -1.43 -1.06
N THR A 121 -1.52 -1.46 -1.43
CA THR A 121 -1.08 -1.78 -2.79
C THR A 121 -0.57 -3.20 -2.92
N LYS A 122 -0.12 -3.78 -1.81
CA LYS A 122 0.38 -5.15 -1.77
C LYS A 122 0.25 -5.74 -0.38
N GLN A 123 -0.25 -6.95 -0.30
CA GLN A 123 -0.27 -7.76 0.91
C GLN A 123 -0.16 -9.25 0.54
N SER A 124 0.21 -10.10 1.49
CA SER A 124 0.37 -11.55 1.30
C SER A 124 -0.34 -12.33 2.40
N GLU A 125 -1.38 -11.73 2.98
CA GLU A 125 -2.16 -12.35 4.04
C GLU A 125 -3.03 -13.50 3.51
N THR A 126 -3.50 -14.37 4.40
CA THR A 126 -4.29 -15.55 4.03
C THR A 126 -5.59 -15.16 3.30
N PRO A 127 -5.83 -15.66 2.07
CA PRO A 127 -7.06 -15.40 1.34
C PRO A 127 -8.32 -15.73 2.14
N GLY A 128 -9.32 -14.84 2.11
CA GLY A 128 -10.59 -14.99 2.81
C GLY A 128 -10.53 -14.81 4.34
N LEU A 129 -9.33 -14.57 4.90
CA LEU A 129 -9.10 -14.27 6.31
C LEU A 129 -8.32 -12.95 6.43
N GLY A 130 -7.01 -13.00 6.58
CA GLY A 130 -6.17 -11.81 6.74
C GLY A 130 -6.21 -10.87 5.54
N SER A 131 -6.40 -11.37 4.31
CA SER A 131 -6.54 -10.55 3.11
C SER A 131 -7.79 -9.64 3.12
N ARG A 132 -8.76 -9.88 4.01
CA ARG A 132 -9.95 -9.05 4.17
C ARG A 132 -9.66 -7.66 4.75
N ILE A 133 -8.46 -7.40 5.24
CA ILE A 133 -7.99 -6.04 5.54
C ILE A 133 -8.08 -5.11 4.32
N ASP A 134 -8.07 -5.68 3.10
CA ASP A 134 -8.15 -4.96 1.83
C ASP A 134 -9.60 -4.58 1.43
N GLU A 135 -10.59 -5.10 2.14
CA GLU A 135 -12.00 -4.75 1.91
C GLU A 135 -12.28 -3.30 2.33
N ALA A 136 -13.13 -2.61 1.58
CA ALA A 136 -13.45 -1.20 1.81
C ALA A 136 -13.94 -0.93 3.24
N TRP A 137 -14.82 -1.80 3.79
CA TRP A 137 -15.35 -1.64 5.15
C TRP A 137 -14.25 -1.59 6.22
N TYR A 138 -13.14 -2.31 6.03
CA TYR A 138 -12.03 -2.31 6.97
C TYR A 138 -11.19 -1.03 6.84
N LYS A 139 -10.83 -0.66 5.62
CA LYS A 139 -10.01 0.53 5.32
C LYS A 139 -10.72 1.82 5.73
N GLU A 140 -12.02 1.91 5.48
CA GLU A 140 -12.82 3.11 5.80
C GLU A 140 -12.94 3.38 7.31
N GLN A 141 -12.71 2.39 8.17
CA GLN A 141 -12.68 2.61 9.63
C GLN A 141 -11.53 3.52 10.08
N PHE A 142 -10.47 3.61 9.28
CA PHE A 142 -9.34 4.49 9.60
C PHE A 142 -9.61 5.96 9.29
N ARG A 143 -10.57 6.23 8.42
CA ARG A 143 -10.94 7.60 8.05
C ARG A 143 -11.61 8.31 9.23
N GLY A 144 -11.06 9.46 9.61
CA GLY A 144 -11.53 10.22 10.78
C GLY A 144 -10.86 9.86 12.10
N ILE A 145 -9.96 8.86 12.11
CA ILE A 145 -9.16 8.55 13.31
C ILE A 145 -8.26 9.74 13.64
N LYS A 146 -8.36 10.24 14.87
CA LYS A 146 -7.56 11.36 15.34
C LYS A 146 -6.12 10.95 15.64
N ILE A 147 -5.22 11.89 15.38
CA ILE A 147 -3.80 11.80 15.72
C ILE A 147 -3.54 12.79 16.84
N ALA A 148 -3.07 12.31 17.98
CA ALA A 148 -2.71 13.13 19.13
C ALA A 148 -1.25 12.84 19.51
N ASP A 149 -0.43 13.89 19.63
CA ASP A 149 1.00 13.79 19.96
C ASP A 149 1.76 12.81 19.01
N ALA A 150 1.46 12.87 17.72
CA ALA A 150 1.97 11.97 16.67
C ALA A 150 1.61 10.49 16.88
N VAL A 151 0.53 10.19 17.61
CA VAL A 151 0.04 8.82 17.83
C VAL A 151 -1.42 8.73 17.40
N PRO A 152 -1.82 7.71 16.59
CA PRO A 152 -3.22 7.53 16.23
C PRO A 152 -4.05 7.05 17.43
N VAL A 153 -5.23 7.63 17.61
CA VAL A 153 -6.13 7.29 18.70
C VAL A 153 -7.10 6.19 18.24
N PHE A 154 -6.77 4.94 18.50
CA PHE A 154 -7.59 3.79 18.09
C PHE A 154 -8.65 3.36 19.13
N ALA A 155 -8.77 4.07 20.24
CA ALA A 155 -9.80 3.84 21.24
C ALA A 155 -10.43 5.16 21.69
N ASP A 156 -11.70 5.13 22.04
CA ASP A 156 -12.39 6.26 22.66
C ASP A 156 -12.00 6.46 24.13
N GLN A 157 -12.56 7.48 24.77
CA GLN A 157 -12.31 7.78 26.20
C GLN A 157 -12.78 6.67 27.16
N SER A 158 -13.66 5.78 26.70
CA SER A 158 -14.12 4.60 27.47
C SER A 158 -13.24 3.37 27.27
N GLY A 159 -12.25 3.45 26.37
CA GLY A 159 -11.40 2.34 25.97
C GLY A 159 -12.02 1.42 24.91
N THR A 160 -13.15 1.83 24.30
CA THR A 160 -13.77 1.08 23.22
C THR A 160 -12.95 1.25 21.93
N ALA A 161 -12.62 0.14 21.27
CA ALA A 161 -11.90 0.16 20.00
C ALA A 161 -12.70 0.91 18.92
N LEU A 162 -12.03 1.80 18.19
CA LEU A 162 -12.60 2.55 17.06
C LEU A 162 -12.38 1.82 15.73
N VAL A 163 -11.52 0.81 15.72
CA VAL A 163 -11.25 -0.04 14.55
C VAL A 163 -11.52 -1.49 14.92
N ASP A 164 -12.52 -2.07 14.29
CA ASP A 164 -12.88 -3.48 14.46
C ASP A 164 -11.91 -4.38 13.70
N ALA A 165 -11.45 -5.42 14.36
CA ALA A 165 -10.61 -6.43 13.71
C ALA A 165 -11.42 -7.31 12.76
N VAL A 166 -10.76 -7.78 11.70
CA VAL A 166 -11.32 -8.81 10.81
C VAL A 166 -11.54 -10.10 11.62
N THR A 167 -12.78 -10.59 11.64
CA THR A 167 -13.13 -11.84 12.33
C THR A 167 -12.27 -13.00 11.83
N GLY A 168 -11.58 -13.68 12.75
CA GLY A 168 -10.66 -14.77 12.44
C GLY A 168 -9.27 -14.33 11.97
N ALA A 169 -9.00 -13.02 11.86
CA ALA A 169 -7.72 -12.47 11.41
C ALA A 169 -7.22 -11.32 12.31
N THR A 170 -7.38 -11.47 13.61
CA THR A 170 -6.95 -10.47 14.62
C THR A 170 -5.46 -10.13 14.50
N SER A 171 -4.60 -11.11 14.19
CA SER A 171 -3.15 -10.87 14.03
C SER A 171 -2.84 -9.96 12.85
N SER A 172 -3.50 -10.17 11.70
CA SER A 172 -3.35 -9.28 10.54
C SER A 172 -3.89 -7.89 10.82
N SER A 173 -5.04 -7.78 11.51
CA SER A 173 -5.62 -6.50 11.92
C SER A 173 -4.70 -5.74 12.88
N ASN A 174 -4.13 -6.40 13.88
CA ASN A 174 -3.18 -5.80 14.81
C ASN A 174 -1.89 -5.35 14.09
N ALA A 175 -1.42 -6.13 13.11
CA ALA A 175 -0.28 -5.73 12.29
C ALA A 175 -0.56 -4.43 11.55
N VAL A 176 -1.77 -4.25 10.99
CA VAL A 176 -2.17 -2.99 10.35
C VAL A 176 -2.16 -1.83 11.34
N LEU A 177 -2.74 -1.99 12.55
CA LEU A 177 -2.72 -0.94 13.57
C LEU A 177 -1.29 -0.53 13.93
N GLN A 178 -0.39 -1.50 14.09
CA GLN A 178 1.02 -1.24 14.34
C GLN A 178 1.69 -0.50 13.17
N ILE A 179 1.44 -0.93 11.93
CA ILE A 179 1.99 -0.30 10.72
C ILE A 179 1.54 1.16 10.63
N VAL A 180 0.25 1.43 10.88
CA VAL A 180 -0.30 2.80 10.86
C VAL A 180 0.34 3.64 11.96
N THR A 181 0.46 3.13 13.18
CA THR A 181 1.14 3.81 14.29
C THR A 181 2.58 4.17 13.92
N GLU A 182 3.36 3.19 13.48
CA GLU A 182 4.75 3.42 13.09
C GLU A 182 4.90 4.39 11.90
N THR A 183 3.93 4.38 10.98
CA THR A 183 3.93 5.31 9.84
C THR A 183 3.70 6.75 10.32
N ILE A 184 2.78 6.95 11.24
CA ILE A 184 2.50 8.27 11.81
C ILE A 184 3.72 8.76 12.60
N GLU A 185 4.22 7.96 13.52
CA GLU A 185 5.38 8.33 14.36
C GLU A 185 6.64 8.65 13.54
N LYS A 186 6.94 7.86 12.51
CA LYS A 186 8.21 7.94 11.79
C LYS A 186 8.15 8.78 10.51
N ARG A 187 6.99 8.87 9.86
CA ARG A 187 6.86 9.51 8.55
C ARG A 187 5.99 10.74 8.58
N VAL A 188 4.80 10.65 9.19
CA VAL A 188 3.89 11.81 9.27
C VAL A 188 4.49 12.92 10.12
N SER A 189 5.18 12.59 11.22
CA SER A 189 5.90 13.57 12.04
C SER A 189 6.92 14.40 11.25
N GLN A 190 7.50 13.85 10.18
CA GLN A 190 8.42 14.60 9.32
C GLN A 190 7.73 15.67 8.47
N LEU A 191 6.41 15.57 8.30
CA LEU A 191 5.62 16.51 7.51
C LEU A 191 5.37 17.83 8.23
N GLU A 192 5.66 17.94 9.52
CA GLU A 192 5.54 19.18 10.29
C GLU A 192 6.31 20.33 9.63
N VAL A 193 7.38 20.06 8.90
CA VAL A 193 8.14 21.04 8.13
C VAL A 193 7.32 21.65 6.97
N LEU A 194 6.24 20.99 6.54
CA LEU A 194 5.35 21.47 5.48
C LEU A 194 4.19 22.30 6.02
N LEU A 195 4.00 22.33 7.34
CA LEU A 195 2.98 23.18 7.97
C LEU A 195 3.35 24.66 7.79
N PRO A 196 2.36 25.54 7.57
CA PRO A 196 2.58 26.96 7.35
C PRO A 196 3.04 27.69 8.61
#